data_345d9f6b169142e0a5dc931c5cbff2e6
#
_entry.id   345d9f6b169142e0a5dc931c5cbff2e6
#
_cell.length_a   1.000
_cell.length_b   1.000
_cell.length_c   1.000
_cell.angle_alpha   90.00
_cell.angle_beta   90.00
_cell.angle_gamma   90.00
#
_symmetry.space_group_name_H-M   'P 1'
#
loop_
_entity.id
_entity.type
_entity.pdbx_description
1 polymer ?
#
loop_
_entity_poly.entity_id
_entity_poly.type
_entity_poly.pdbx_seq_one_letter_code
_entity_poly.pdbx_strand_id
1 'polypeptide(L)'
;MAFMKSARLFAATVVLIAAGAVPASASTINTYDTDGDGIPNAWEISGYDADGDGTVDVDYPGMGANPYRKDIFVEMDYMPGELATEADLDRITEVFASLPLRNPDGTRGVSIHLDAGPARSAKYNLGGGNEIPHQKLNGMGDWAALKNRHFASARDAGFHYMIWGDYYGNTSSSGLGFTGARGFIVTVGHTYWRGASSDIRVGTFIHELGHNLGLRHGGADEENYKPNYLSIMNYEYQLSGVPRA
;
A
#
# COMPACT_ATOMS: atom_id res chain seq x y z
N MET A 1 -37.78 -70.50 50.24
CA MET A 1 -38.68 -69.40 49.86
C MET A 1 -37.80 -68.19 49.55
N ALA A 2 -37.44 -67.94 48.26
CA ALA A 2 -36.57 -66.84 47.85
C ALA A 2 -37.40 -65.86 47.04
N PHE A 3 -37.43 -64.62 47.50
CA PHE A 3 -38.13 -63.55 46.81
C PHE A 3 -37.14 -62.92 45.77
N MET A 4 -37.43 -63.11 44.48
CA MET A 4 -36.80 -62.41 43.42
C MET A 4 -37.36 -60.98 43.34
N LYS A 5 -36.49 -59.98 43.57
CA LYS A 5 -36.79 -58.54 43.27
C LYS A 5 -36.50 -58.26 41.84
N SER A 6 -37.51 -57.94 41.07
CA SER A 6 -37.45 -57.52 39.70
C SER A 6 -36.89 -56.07 39.62
N ALA A 7 -35.77 -55.89 39.01
CA ALA A 7 -35.18 -54.52 38.69
C ALA A 7 -35.77 -54.06 37.37
N ARG A 8 -36.50 -52.94 37.39
CA ARG A 8 -36.94 -52.24 36.17
C ARG A 8 -35.84 -51.33 35.67
N LEU A 9 -35.39 -51.58 34.43
CA LEU A 9 -34.42 -50.77 33.71
C LEU A 9 -35.18 -49.59 33.03
N PHE A 10 -34.88 -48.37 33.43
CA PHE A 10 -35.36 -47.19 32.73
C PHE A 10 -34.37 -46.86 31.62
N ALA A 11 -34.79 -47.03 30.38
CA ALA A 11 -34.04 -46.56 29.22
C ALA A 11 -34.25 -45.05 29.05
N ALA A 12 -33.23 -44.26 29.31
CA ALA A 12 -33.22 -42.82 28.97
C ALA A 12 -32.89 -42.66 27.51
N THR A 13 -33.86 -42.23 26.72
CA THR A 13 -33.64 -41.85 25.32
C THR A 13 -32.98 -40.48 25.29
N VAL A 14 -31.67 -40.42 24.94
CA VAL A 14 -30.96 -39.17 24.68
C VAL A 14 -31.31 -38.74 23.26
N VAL A 15 -32.08 -37.68 23.10
CA VAL A 15 -32.29 -37.02 21.81
C VAL A 15 -31.10 -36.13 21.55
N LEU A 16 -30.20 -36.54 20.63
CA LEU A 16 -29.14 -35.72 20.12
C LEU A 16 -29.76 -34.72 19.14
N ILE A 17 -29.90 -33.45 19.55
CA ILE A 17 -30.20 -32.36 18.64
C ILE A 17 -28.88 -32.05 17.93
N ALA A 18 -28.73 -32.50 16.68
CA ALA A 18 -27.66 -32.06 15.80
C ALA A 18 -27.94 -30.60 15.48
N ALA A 19 -27.20 -29.67 16.09
CA ALA A 19 -27.12 -28.31 15.62
C ALA A 19 -26.47 -28.34 14.23
N GLY A 20 -27.30 -28.21 13.19
CA GLY A 20 -26.81 -28.05 11.83
C GLY A 20 -25.94 -26.79 11.78
N ALA A 21 -24.63 -26.95 11.54
CA ALA A 21 -23.78 -25.84 11.16
C ALA A 21 -24.34 -25.27 9.85
N VAL A 22 -24.86 -24.06 9.91
CA VAL A 22 -25.20 -23.28 8.72
C VAL A 22 -23.86 -23.06 8.02
N PRO A 23 -23.66 -23.51 6.76
CA PRO A 23 -22.44 -23.19 6.08
C PRO A 23 -22.36 -21.67 6.00
N ALA A 24 -21.26 -21.08 6.50
CA ALA A 24 -20.95 -19.70 6.24
C ALA A 24 -20.97 -19.55 4.71
N SER A 25 -21.91 -18.76 4.22
CA SER A 25 -21.94 -18.40 2.81
C SER A 25 -20.60 -17.72 2.52
N ALA A 26 -19.76 -18.37 1.75
CA ALA A 26 -18.60 -17.69 1.18
C ALA A 26 -19.14 -16.46 0.45
N SER A 27 -18.93 -15.29 1.03
CA SER A 27 -19.23 -14.04 0.37
C SER A 27 -18.45 -14.06 -0.93
N THR A 28 -19.15 -14.12 -2.06
CA THR A 28 -18.49 -13.90 -3.35
C THR A 28 -17.95 -12.48 -3.29
N ILE A 29 -16.62 -12.37 -3.15
CA ILE A 29 -15.96 -11.08 -3.18
C ILE A 29 -16.37 -10.44 -4.50
N ASN A 30 -17.15 -9.35 -4.40
CA ASN A 30 -17.51 -8.57 -5.56
C ASN A 30 -16.25 -7.86 -6.06
N THR A 31 -15.63 -8.42 -7.09
CA THR A 31 -14.38 -7.90 -7.68
C THR A 31 -14.64 -6.84 -8.74
N TYR A 32 -15.86 -6.30 -8.81
CA TYR A 32 -16.18 -5.22 -9.73
C TYR A 32 -15.42 -3.95 -9.35
N ASP A 33 -14.64 -3.43 -10.26
CA ASP A 33 -13.76 -2.28 -10.14
C ASP A 33 -14.11 -1.33 -11.30
N THR A 34 -14.78 -0.22 -11.00
CA THR A 34 -15.34 0.67 -12.02
C THR A 34 -14.31 1.57 -12.66
N ASP A 35 -13.35 2.04 -11.89
CA ASP A 35 -12.34 2.99 -12.37
C ASP A 35 -11.03 2.29 -12.79
N GLY A 36 -10.86 1.02 -12.41
CA GLY A 36 -9.75 0.19 -12.85
C GLY A 36 -8.43 0.52 -12.13
N ASP A 37 -8.49 0.83 -10.85
CA ASP A 37 -7.30 1.11 -10.03
C ASP A 37 -6.80 -0.12 -9.26
N GLY A 38 -7.57 -1.21 -9.28
CA GLY A 38 -7.26 -2.47 -8.61
C GLY A 38 -7.82 -2.59 -7.20
N ILE A 39 -8.63 -1.62 -6.74
CA ILE A 39 -9.40 -1.66 -5.50
C ILE A 39 -10.85 -1.95 -5.86
N PRO A 40 -11.46 -3.07 -5.40
CA PRO A 40 -12.85 -3.37 -5.71
C PRO A 40 -13.81 -2.31 -5.15
N ASN A 41 -14.81 -1.93 -5.91
CA ASN A 41 -15.86 -0.98 -5.48
C ASN A 41 -16.44 -1.33 -4.10
N ALA A 42 -16.57 -2.60 -3.78
CA ALA A 42 -17.09 -3.04 -2.47
C ALA A 42 -16.21 -2.58 -1.32
N TRP A 43 -14.89 -2.58 -1.51
CA TRP A 43 -13.94 -2.11 -0.50
C TRP A 43 -13.98 -0.59 -0.34
N GLU A 44 -14.12 0.12 -1.44
CA GLU A 44 -14.21 1.58 -1.46
C GLU A 44 -15.52 2.13 -0.86
N ILE A 45 -16.59 1.32 -0.92
CA ILE A 45 -17.91 1.71 -0.39
C ILE A 45 -18.07 1.30 1.07
N SER A 46 -17.56 0.11 1.44
CA SER A 46 -17.89 -0.54 2.72
C SER A 46 -16.68 -0.87 3.57
N GLY A 47 -15.45 -0.64 3.09
CA GLY A 47 -14.22 -1.11 3.71
C GLY A 47 -13.90 -2.56 3.35
N TYR A 48 -12.75 -3.02 3.80
CA TYR A 48 -12.24 -4.35 3.55
C TYR A 48 -12.12 -5.14 4.87
N ASP A 49 -12.78 -6.27 4.92
CA ASP A 49 -12.71 -7.30 5.96
C ASP A 49 -11.76 -8.38 5.43
N ALA A 50 -10.55 -8.42 5.96
CA ALA A 50 -9.47 -9.25 5.42
C ALA A 50 -9.55 -10.71 5.88
N ASP A 51 -10.11 -10.96 7.08
CA ASP A 51 -10.19 -12.30 7.67
C ASP A 51 -11.62 -12.89 7.64
N GLY A 52 -12.61 -12.11 7.23
CA GLY A 52 -14.00 -12.55 7.05
C GLY A 52 -14.77 -12.64 8.36
N ASP A 53 -14.35 -11.95 9.42
CA ASP A 53 -15.00 -11.97 10.74
C ASP A 53 -16.20 -11.02 10.85
N GLY A 54 -16.43 -10.20 9.83
CA GLY A 54 -17.51 -9.21 9.75
C GLY A 54 -17.12 -7.84 10.30
N THR A 55 -15.86 -7.65 10.68
CA THR A 55 -15.29 -6.37 11.11
C THR A 55 -14.44 -5.78 9.97
N VAL A 56 -14.55 -4.48 9.74
CA VAL A 56 -13.71 -3.80 8.73
C VAL A 56 -12.31 -3.63 9.27
N ASP A 57 -11.31 -4.24 8.59
CA ASP A 57 -9.89 -4.09 8.90
C ASP A 57 -9.27 -2.87 8.23
N VAL A 58 -9.74 -2.52 7.02
CA VAL A 58 -9.26 -1.37 6.27
C VAL A 58 -10.44 -0.52 5.82
N ASP A 59 -10.57 0.66 6.44
CA ASP A 59 -11.64 1.62 6.14
C ASP A 59 -11.29 2.48 4.93
N TYR A 60 -11.30 1.89 3.73
CA TYR A 60 -11.04 2.61 2.48
C TYR A 60 -11.94 3.84 2.29
N PRO A 61 -13.28 3.76 2.52
CA PRO A 61 -14.13 4.95 2.41
C PRO A 61 -13.76 6.06 3.40
N GLY A 62 -13.42 5.71 4.65
CA GLY A 62 -12.95 6.67 5.65
C GLY A 62 -11.60 7.30 5.29
N MET A 63 -10.78 6.61 4.50
CA MET A 63 -9.52 7.11 3.95
C MET A 63 -9.69 7.92 2.66
N GLY A 64 -10.91 8.01 2.10
CA GLY A 64 -11.23 8.85 0.94
C GLY A 64 -11.28 8.12 -0.40
N ALA A 65 -11.27 6.78 -0.42
CA ALA A 65 -11.47 5.99 -1.64
C ALA A 65 -12.81 6.29 -2.30
N ASN A 66 -12.86 6.18 -3.64
CA ASN A 66 -14.05 6.47 -4.42
C ASN A 66 -14.13 5.57 -5.66
N PRO A 67 -15.15 4.70 -5.81
CA PRO A 67 -15.25 3.70 -6.87
C PRO A 67 -15.32 4.27 -8.30
N TYR A 68 -15.30 5.58 -8.46
CA TYR A 68 -15.35 6.28 -9.76
C TYR A 68 -14.11 7.15 -10.00
N ARG A 69 -13.11 7.12 -9.10
CA ARG A 69 -11.86 7.90 -9.19
C ARG A 69 -10.71 7.05 -8.72
N LYS A 70 -9.75 6.83 -9.60
CA LYS A 70 -8.58 6.03 -9.28
C LYS A 70 -7.87 6.49 -8.03
N ASP A 71 -7.66 5.55 -7.12
CA ASP A 71 -6.98 5.74 -5.86
C ASP A 71 -5.65 4.94 -5.82
N ILE A 72 -4.66 5.46 -5.14
CA ILE A 72 -3.42 4.76 -4.79
C ILE A 72 -3.15 5.01 -3.31
N PHE A 73 -2.98 3.94 -2.55
CA PHE A 73 -2.64 4.02 -1.14
C PHE A 73 -1.17 3.65 -0.92
N VAL A 74 -0.44 4.48 -0.16
CA VAL A 74 0.98 4.25 0.16
C VAL A 74 1.22 4.47 1.65
N GLU A 75 1.58 3.41 2.36
CA GLU A 75 2.07 3.50 3.73
C GLU A 75 3.58 3.69 3.73
N MET A 76 4.06 4.64 4.53
CA MET A 76 5.44 5.08 4.58
C MET A 76 6.04 4.88 5.96
N ASP A 77 6.90 3.89 6.12
CA ASP A 77 7.81 3.87 7.27
C ASP A 77 9.06 4.72 6.98
N TYR A 78 9.72 5.18 8.02
CA TYR A 78 10.84 6.10 7.84
C TYR A 78 11.89 5.97 8.95
N MET A 79 13.15 6.12 8.57
CA MET A 79 14.25 6.25 9.52
C MET A 79 14.29 7.67 10.11
N PRO A 80 14.85 7.86 11.32
CA PRO A 80 14.95 9.17 11.96
C PRO A 80 15.54 10.23 11.04
N GLY A 81 14.80 11.31 10.81
CA GLY A 81 15.21 12.43 9.96
C GLY A 81 15.01 12.24 8.46
N GLU A 82 14.59 11.07 7.99
CA GLU A 82 14.49 10.78 6.55
C GLU A 82 13.08 11.00 5.98
N LEU A 83 12.04 11.07 6.80
CA LEU A 83 10.67 11.27 6.33
C LEU A 83 10.53 12.57 5.52
N ALA A 84 9.97 12.46 4.31
CA ALA A 84 9.63 13.59 3.46
C ALA A 84 8.82 14.67 4.21
N THR A 85 9.06 15.93 3.91
CA THR A 85 8.31 17.04 4.49
C THR A 85 6.86 17.05 4.02
N GLU A 86 5.94 17.72 4.73
CA GLU A 86 4.56 17.86 4.24
C GLU A 86 4.50 18.55 2.88
N ALA A 87 5.37 19.53 2.64
CA ALA A 87 5.45 20.17 1.33
C ALA A 87 5.89 19.22 0.22
N ASP A 88 6.76 18.23 0.50
CA ASP A 88 7.10 17.19 -0.45
C ASP A 88 5.91 16.25 -0.70
N LEU A 89 5.17 15.87 0.35
CA LEU A 89 3.96 15.04 0.24
C LEU A 89 2.85 15.76 -0.54
N ASP A 90 2.67 17.06 -0.30
CA ASP A 90 1.74 17.90 -1.08
C ASP A 90 2.10 17.89 -2.57
N ARG A 91 3.39 18.06 -2.90
CA ARG A 91 3.86 18.02 -4.28
C ARG A 91 3.62 16.64 -4.94
N ILE A 92 3.85 15.54 -4.23
CA ILE A 92 3.53 14.20 -4.73
C ILE A 92 2.03 14.12 -5.04
N THR A 93 1.18 14.55 -4.11
CA THR A 93 -0.28 14.55 -4.29
C THR A 93 -0.70 15.37 -5.52
N GLU A 94 -0.12 16.58 -5.70
CA GLU A 94 -0.41 17.45 -6.84
C GLU A 94 0.02 16.84 -8.18
N VAL A 95 1.15 16.13 -8.24
CA VAL A 95 1.61 15.47 -9.46
C VAL A 95 0.60 14.38 -9.87
N PHE A 96 0.17 13.52 -8.95
CA PHE A 96 -0.80 12.49 -9.25
C PHE A 96 -2.18 13.06 -9.62
N ALA A 97 -2.65 14.09 -8.94
CA ALA A 97 -3.89 14.79 -9.27
C ALA A 97 -3.86 15.46 -10.65
N SER A 98 -2.68 15.85 -11.14
CA SER A 98 -2.50 16.51 -12.45
C SER A 98 -2.36 15.56 -13.63
N LEU A 99 -2.31 14.25 -13.40
CA LEU A 99 -2.16 13.26 -14.48
C LEU A 99 -3.32 13.34 -15.48
N PRO A 100 -3.07 13.17 -16.80
CA PRO A 100 -4.11 13.31 -17.83
C PRO A 100 -5.05 12.08 -17.92
N LEU A 101 -5.09 11.27 -16.88
CA LEU A 101 -5.97 10.09 -16.78
C LEU A 101 -7.41 10.53 -16.55
N ARG A 102 -8.36 9.94 -17.27
CA ARG A 102 -9.79 10.20 -17.10
C ARG A 102 -10.41 9.18 -16.16
N ASN A 103 -11.25 9.66 -15.29
CA ASN A 103 -12.06 8.87 -14.37
C ASN A 103 -13.48 8.68 -14.89
N PRO A 104 -14.19 7.61 -14.46
CA PRO A 104 -15.59 7.37 -14.84
C PRO A 104 -16.54 8.52 -14.49
N ASP A 105 -16.28 9.28 -13.42
CA ASP A 105 -17.07 10.45 -13.03
C ASP A 105 -16.78 11.73 -13.84
N GLY A 106 -15.89 11.63 -14.84
CA GLY A 106 -15.49 12.73 -15.72
C GLY A 106 -14.34 13.60 -15.16
N THR A 107 -13.89 13.37 -13.95
CA THR A 107 -12.70 14.03 -13.39
C THR A 107 -11.41 13.52 -14.05
N ARG A 108 -10.29 14.11 -13.69
CA ARG A 108 -8.95 13.67 -14.13
C ARG A 108 -8.03 13.48 -12.95
N GLY A 109 -6.94 12.75 -13.20
CA GLY A 109 -5.89 12.49 -12.23
C GLY A 109 -6.11 11.19 -11.46
N VAL A 110 -5.28 11.02 -10.45
CA VAL A 110 -5.32 9.91 -9.48
C VAL A 110 -5.26 10.52 -8.09
N SER A 111 -6.12 10.05 -7.20
CA SER A 111 -6.04 10.38 -5.76
C SER A 111 -4.97 9.50 -5.14
N ILE A 112 -3.86 10.08 -4.71
CA ILE A 112 -2.86 9.34 -3.94
C ILE A 112 -3.03 9.64 -2.45
N HIS A 113 -3.24 8.59 -1.66
CA HIS A 113 -3.42 8.62 -0.22
C HIS A 113 -2.12 8.19 0.46
N LEU A 114 -1.43 9.17 1.05
CA LEU A 114 -0.13 8.98 1.67
C LEU A 114 -0.29 8.84 3.17
N ASP A 115 0.25 7.77 3.75
CA ASP A 115 0.19 7.50 5.19
C ASP A 115 1.59 7.53 5.81
N ALA A 116 1.91 8.63 6.46
CA ALA A 116 3.13 8.83 7.23
C ALA A 116 2.92 8.65 8.74
N GLY A 117 1.73 8.21 9.13
CA GLY A 117 1.35 8.08 10.53
C GLY A 117 1.35 9.40 11.30
N PRO A 118 1.50 9.34 12.63
CA PRO A 118 1.37 10.52 13.50
C PRO A 118 2.52 11.54 13.37
N ALA A 119 3.55 11.25 12.57
CA ALA A 119 4.66 12.20 12.35
C ALA A 119 4.30 13.37 11.43
N ARG A 120 3.13 13.32 10.80
CA ARG A 120 2.61 14.37 9.93
C ARG A 120 1.20 14.78 10.35
N SER A 121 0.62 15.75 9.68
CA SER A 121 -0.75 16.20 9.95
C SER A 121 -1.78 15.10 9.67
N ALA A 122 -3.03 15.31 10.12
CA ALA A 122 -4.13 14.37 9.91
C ALA A 122 -4.37 14.03 8.42
N LYS A 123 -3.96 14.90 7.49
CA LYS A 123 -4.02 14.66 6.05
C LYS A 123 -3.17 13.45 5.63
N TYR A 124 -2.08 13.20 6.34
CA TYR A 124 -1.09 12.16 6.04
C TYR A 124 -0.99 11.10 7.14
N ASN A 125 -2.06 10.94 7.93
CA ASN A 125 -2.16 9.93 8.96
C ASN A 125 -3.42 9.09 8.74
N LEU A 126 -3.25 7.94 8.10
CA LEU A 126 -4.30 6.96 7.84
C LEU A 126 -4.19 5.74 8.79
N GLY A 127 -3.44 5.90 9.89
CA GLY A 127 -3.32 4.90 10.95
C GLY A 127 -2.18 3.90 10.80
N GLY A 128 -1.32 4.06 9.80
CA GLY A 128 -0.04 3.35 9.64
C GLY A 128 1.13 4.31 9.73
N GLY A 129 2.23 3.99 9.05
CA GLY A 129 3.43 4.83 8.98
C GLY A 129 4.17 4.96 10.30
N ASN A 130 5.36 4.36 10.41
CA ASN A 130 6.08 4.25 11.65
C ASN A 130 7.52 4.76 11.53
N GLU A 131 8.05 5.38 12.59
CA GLU A 131 9.48 5.56 12.69
C GLU A 131 10.15 4.22 13.02
N ILE A 132 11.08 3.81 12.16
CA ILE A 132 11.85 2.58 12.32
C ILE A 132 13.30 2.91 12.70
N PRO A 133 14.01 2.04 13.42
CA PRO A 133 15.41 2.28 13.75
C PRO A 133 16.27 2.50 12.50
N HIS A 134 17.23 3.45 12.60
CA HIS A 134 18.21 3.64 11.53
C HIS A 134 19.02 2.35 11.32
N GLN A 135 19.03 1.88 10.08
CA GLN A 135 19.80 0.70 9.68
C GLN A 135 20.18 0.78 8.21
N LYS A 136 21.22 0.06 7.84
CA LYS A 136 21.55 -0.13 6.43
C LYS A 136 20.52 -1.05 5.78
N LEU A 137 19.99 -0.64 4.65
CA LEU A 137 19.18 -1.49 3.79
C LEU A 137 20.10 -2.18 2.76
N ASN A 138 20.17 -3.52 2.76
CA ASN A 138 21.02 -4.27 1.81
C ASN A 138 20.23 -4.80 0.63
N GLY A 139 18.91 -4.59 0.62
CA GLY A 139 18.04 -5.04 -0.45
C GLY A 139 16.63 -5.31 0.02
N MET A 140 15.85 -5.93 -0.86
CA MET A 140 14.44 -6.19 -0.60
C MET A 140 14.21 -7.25 0.49
N GLY A 141 15.23 -8.00 0.88
CA GLY A 141 15.14 -8.87 2.06
C GLY A 141 14.97 -8.08 3.36
N ASP A 142 15.71 -6.98 3.52
CA ASP A 142 15.55 -6.10 4.68
C ASP A 142 14.22 -5.34 4.62
N TRP A 143 13.82 -4.87 3.43
CA TRP A 143 12.49 -4.28 3.23
C TRP A 143 11.38 -5.25 3.63
N ALA A 144 11.43 -6.52 3.19
CA ALA A 144 10.42 -7.52 3.51
C ALA A 144 10.37 -7.83 5.02
N ALA A 145 11.53 -7.87 5.69
CA ALA A 145 11.60 -8.06 7.14
C ALA A 145 10.98 -6.89 7.91
N LEU A 146 11.19 -5.65 7.44
CA LEU A 146 10.57 -4.46 8.02
C LEU A 146 9.05 -4.44 7.76
N LYS A 147 8.64 -4.72 6.53
CA LYS A 147 7.22 -4.85 6.19
C LYS A 147 6.51 -5.85 7.10
N ASN A 148 7.04 -7.06 7.26
CA ASN A 148 6.44 -8.09 8.10
C ASN A 148 6.33 -7.69 9.59
N ARG A 149 7.12 -6.72 10.02
CA ARG A 149 7.13 -6.25 11.42
C ARG A 149 6.21 -5.06 11.65
N HIS A 150 6.10 -4.16 10.69
CA HIS A 150 5.51 -2.83 10.89
C HIS A 150 4.24 -2.60 10.08
N PHE A 151 4.05 -3.31 8.99
CA PHE A 151 2.90 -3.14 8.10
C PHE A 151 1.78 -4.12 8.44
N ALA A 152 0.55 -3.62 8.57
CA ALA A 152 -0.61 -4.45 8.83
C ALA A 152 -0.96 -5.32 7.61
N SER A 153 -1.01 -6.64 7.78
CA SER A 153 -1.24 -7.59 6.67
C SER A 153 -2.56 -7.37 5.93
N ALA A 154 -3.59 -6.87 6.59
CA ALA A 154 -4.86 -6.50 5.96
C ALA A 154 -4.69 -5.45 4.85
N ARG A 155 -3.70 -4.56 4.97
CA ARG A 155 -3.40 -3.53 3.97
C ARG A 155 -2.70 -4.06 2.72
N ASP A 156 -2.14 -5.27 2.74
CA ASP A 156 -1.42 -5.87 1.59
C ASP A 156 -2.27 -5.92 0.32
N ALA A 157 -3.58 -6.01 0.46
CA ALA A 157 -4.49 -6.13 -0.65
C ALA A 157 -4.59 -4.84 -1.51
N GLY A 158 -4.39 -3.65 -0.92
CA GLY A 158 -4.59 -2.38 -1.62
C GLY A 158 -3.48 -1.33 -1.45
N PHE A 159 -2.63 -1.48 -0.45
CA PHE A 159 -1.56 -0.50 -0.19
C PHE A 159 -0.23 -0.89 -0.84
N HIS A 160 0.50 0.11 -1.28
CA HIS A 160 1.94 0.03 -1.46
C HIS A 160 2.62 0.30 -0.12
N TYR A 161 3.66 -0.46 0.20
CA TYR A 161 4.48 -0.21 1.39
C TYR A 161 5.86 0.29 1.00
N MET A 162 6.29 1.41 1.57
CA MET A 162 7.60 1.97 1.27
C MET A 162 8.37 2.37 2.52
N ILE A 163 9.67 2.58 2.35
CA ILE A 163 10.56 3.04 3.42
C ILE A 163 11.34 4.25 2.93
N TRP A 164 11.29 5.34 3.71
CA TRP A 164 12.25 6.43 3.62
C TRP A 164 13.49 6.04 4.42
N GLY A 165 14.59 5.75 3.74
CA GLY A 165 15.84 5.31 4.35
C GLY A 165 17.02 6.23 4.03
N ASP A 166 18.10 6.11 4.78
CA ASP A 166 19.32 6.89 4.57
C ASP A 166 20.04 6.44 3.29
N TYR A 167 20.34 5.15 3.19
CA TYR A 167 21.06 4.59 2.03
C TYR A 167 20.74 3.11 1.80
N TYR A 168 21.02 2.65 0.59
CA TYR A 168 20.84 1.29 0.14
C TYR A 168 22.18 0.66 -0.27
N GLY A 169 22.50 -0.49 0.29
CA GLY A 169 23.80 -1.13 0.07
C GLY A 169 24.97 -0.25 0.54
N ASN A 170 26.00 -0.12 -0.26
CA ASN A 170 27.09 0.83 -0.08
C ASN A 170 27.16 1.76 -1.30
N THR A 171 26.01 2.23 -1.74
CA THR A 171 25.87 3.01 -2.97
C THR A 171 25.13 4.31 -2.73
N SER A 172 25.23 5.24 -3.68
CA SER A 172 24.42 6.44 -3.75
C SER A 172 23.12 6.23 -4.54
N SER A 173 22.63 4.98 -4.65
CA SER A 173 21.33 4.72 -5.27
C SER A 173 20.23 5.49 -4.54
N SER A 174 19.41 6.22 -5.28
CA SER A 174 18.34 7.04 -4.72
C SER A 174 17.14 6.22 -4.24
N GLY A 175 16.95 5.02 -4.78
CA GLY A 175 15.86 4.14 -4.40
C GLY A 175 15.93 2.78 -5.10
N LEU A 176 14.92 1.97 -4.85
CA LEU A 176 14.69 0.69 -5.50
C LEU A 176 13.21 0.34 -5.44
N GLY A 177 12.57 0.14 -6.59
CA GLY A 177 11.20 -0.33 -6.73
C GLY A 177 11.13 -1.58 -7.60
N PHE A 178 10.19 -2.48 -7.34
CA PHE A 178 9.94 -3.63 -8.19
C PHE A 178 8.82 -3.34 -9.18
N THR A 179 9.07 -3.64 -10.45
CA THR A 179 8.07 -3.49 -11.51
C THR A 179 6.88 -4.42 -11.27
N GLY A 180 5.69 -3.83 -11.15
CA GLY A 180 4.45 -4.56 -10.94
C GLY A 180 4.26 -5.16 -9.54
N ALA A 181 5.06 -4.75 -8.54
CA ALA A 181 4.89 -5.14 -7.14
C ALA A 181 4.32 -3.98 -6.30
N ARG A 182 4.12 -4.22 -5.01
CA ARG A 182 3.59 -3.19 -4.08
C ARG A 182 4.61 -2.81 -3.01
N GLY A 183 5.87 -2.58 -3.43
CA GLY A 183 6.91 -2.21 -2.49
C GLY A 183 8.08 -1.50 -3.10
N PHE A 184 8.61 -0.50 -2.39
CA PHE A 184 9.78 0.24 -2.81
C PHE A 184 10.49 0.90 -1.62
N ILE A 185 11.70 1.38 -1.85
CA ILE A 185 12.47 2.20 -0.91
C ILE A 185 12.94 3.47 -1.60
N VAL A 186 13.00 4.56 -0.84
CA VAL A 186 13.66 5.81 -1.23
C VAL A 186 14.81 6.04 -0.25
N THR A 187 16.03 6.19 -0.79
CA THR A 187 17.27 6.21 -0.01
C THR A 187 18.14 7.41 -0.39
N VAL A 188 17.59 8.58 -0.12
CA VAL A 188 18.23 9.87 -0.40
C VAL A 188 18.63 10.61 0.87
N GLY A 189 18.99 9.84 1.90
CA GLY A 189 19.36 10.37 3.21
C GLY A 189 20.73 10.99 3.28
N HIS A 190 21.12 11.35 4.49
CA HIS A 190 22.28 12.23 4.72
C HIS A 190 23.61 11.61 4.33
N THR A 191 23.79 10.29 4.44
CA THR A 191 25.08 9.62 4.24
C THR A 191 25.67 9.87 2.84
N TYR A 192 24.87 9.73 1.80
CA TYR A 192 25.33 9.94 0.41
C TYR A 192 24.80 11.22 -0.24
N TRP A 193 23.62 11.69 0.15
CA TRP A 193 22.93 12.81 -0.48
C TRP A 193 23.06 14.13 0.28
N ARG A 194 23.50 14.11 1.54
CA ARG A 194 23.80 15.29 2.38
C ARG A 194 22.74 16.38 2.43
N GLY A 195 21.48 15.97 2.33
CA GLY A 195 20.36 16.90 2.25
C GLY A 195 19.82 16.98 0.83
N ALA A 196 19.20 15.89 0.38
CA ALA A 196 18.51 15.85 -0.90
C ALA A 196 17.48 16.98 -1.01
N SER A 197 17.44 17.65 -2.17
CA SER A 197 16.42 18.66 -2.44
C SER A 197 15.01 18.04 -2.50
N SER A 198 13.99 18.88 -2.41
CA SER A 198 12.60 18.44 -2.63
C SER A 198 12.42 17.76 -3.98
N ASP A 199 13.08 18.25 -5.05
CA ASP A 199 13.00 17.63 -6.38
C ASP A 199 13.55 16.22 -6.39
N ILE A 200 14.67 15.98 -5.71
CA ILE A 200 15.27 14.65 -5.58
C ILE A 200 14.35 13.70 -4.81
N ARG A 201 13.81 14.13 -3.66
CA ARG A 201 12.91 13.30 -2.85
C ARG A 201 11.62 12.96 -3.59
N VAL A 202 10.94 13.97 -4.11
CA VAL A 202 9.68 13.81 -4.84
C VAL A 202 9.90 13.02 -6.13
N GLY A 203 10.94 13.34 -6.90
CA GLY A 203 11.26 12.65 -8.14
C GLY A 203 11.59 11.18 -7.93
N THR A 204 12.39 10.85 -6.90
CA THR A 204 12.69 9.45 -6.58
C THR A 204 11.45 8.71 -6.11
N PHE A 205 10.62 9.29 -5.22
CA PHE A 205 9.37 8.66 -4.79
C PHE A 205 8.47 8.29 -5.98
N ILE A 206 8.24 9.24 -6.89
CA ILE A 206 7.38 9.01 -8.07
C ILE A 206 8.00 7.97 -9.00
N HIS A 207 9.32 7.96 -9.17
CA HIS A 207 10.05 6.99 -9.98
C HIS A 207 9.87 5.56 -9.42
N GLU A 208 10.14 5.35 -8.14
CA GLU A 208 10.05 4.02 -7.53
C GLU A 208 8.61 3.50 -7.45
N LEU A 209 7.65 4.39 -7.15
CA LEU A 209 6.23 4.04 -7.25
C LEU A 209 5.82 3.74 -8.70
N GLY A 210 6.39 4.45 -9.68
CA GLY A 210 6.17 4.18 -11.10
C GLY A 210 6.56 2.76 -11.49
N HIS A 211 7.65 2.21 -10.94
CA HIS A 211 7.99 0.80 -11.11
C HIS A 211 6.90 -0.11 -10.54
N ASN A 212 6.39 0.17 -9.34
CA ASN A 212 5.29 -0.61 -8.77
C ASN A 212 4.03 -0.58 -9.65
N LEU A 213 3.78 0.52 -10.35
CA LEU A 213 2.69 0.66 -11.31
C LEU A 213 2.98 0.05 -12.69
N GLY A 214 4.09 -0.68 -12.84
CA GLY A 214 4.46 -1.41 -14.05
C GLY A 214 5.30 -0.64 -15.05
N LEU A 215 5.71 0.60 -14.75
CA LEU A 215 6.54 1.40 -15.64
C LEU A 215 8.02 1.02 -15.52
N ARG A 216 8.72 1.10 -16.64
CA ARG A 216 10.17 0.89 -16.74
C ARG A 216 10.87 2.16 -17.19
N HIS A 217 12.21 2.16 -17.20
CA HIS A 217 13.00 3.35 -17.52
C HIS A 217 12.73 3.92 -18.93
N GLY A 218 12.37 3.06 -19.88
CA GLY A 218 11.96 3.45 -21.23
C GLY A 218 10.43 3.44 -21.44
N GLY A 219 9.65 3.32 -20.37
CA GLY A 219 8.20 3.13 -20.38
C GLY A 219 7.83 1.65 -20.45
N ALA A 220 7.67 1.11 -21.66
CA ALA A 220 7.35 -0.31 -21.86
C ALA A 220 8.59 -1.24 -21.84
N ASP A 221 9.79 -0.67 -21.88
CA ASP A 221 11.07 -1.38 -21.90
C ASP A 221 12.10 -0.74 -20.94
N GLU A 222 13.29 -1.35 -20.84
CA GLU A 222 14.36 -0.90 -19.92
C GLU A 222 15.33 0.11 -20.57
N GLU A 223 15.11 0.53 -21.82
CA GLU A 223 16.01 1.48 -22.49
C GLU A 223 15.88 2.86 -21.84
N ASN A 224 16.95 3.28 -21.16
CA ASN A 224 17.03 4.55 -20.46
C ASN A 224 17.52 5.69 -21.37
N TYR A 225 17.38 6.94 -20.94
CA TYR A 225 17.85 8.15 -21.65
C TYR A 225 17.24 8.31 -23.06
N LYS A 226 16.03 7.78 -23.31
CA LYS A 226 15.33 8.03 -24.57
C LYS A 226 14.97 9.52 -24.70
N PRO A 227 15.41 10.22 -25.76
CA PRO A 227 15.19 11.65 -25.88
C PRO A 227 13.72 12.04 -26.09
N ASN A 228 12.90 11.10 -26.53
CA ASN A 228 11.46 11.30 -26.76
C ASN A 228 10.56 10.74 -25.62
N TYR A 229 11.18 10.24 -24.54
CA TYR A 229 10.43 9.77 -23.36
C TYR A 229 10.57 10.77 -22.22
N LEU A 230 9.69 11.79 -22.24
CA LEU A 230 9.64 12.86 -21.23
C LEU A 230 8.89 12.36 -19.99
N SER A 231 9.57 11.60 -19.16
CA SER A 231 9.00 10.96 -17.97
C SER A 231 10.00 10.96 -16.84
N ILE A 232 9.49 11.04 -15.60
CA ILE A 232 10.29 10.85 -14.39
C ILE A 232 10.93 9.45 -14.32
N MET A 233 10.40 8.46 -15.07
CA MET A 233 10.98 7.13 -15.19
C MET A 233 12.30 7.11 -15.96
N ASN A 234 12.53 8.09 -16.83
CA ASN A 234 13.79 8.29 -17.50
C ASN A 234 14.79 8.99 -16.58
N TYR A 235 15.96 8.42 -16.38
CA TYR A 235 16.98 8.97 -15.46
C TYR A 235 17.43 10.39 -15.81
N GLU A 236 17.22 10.84 -17.06
CA GLU A 236 17.44 12.25 -17.44
C GLU A 236 16.61 13.21 -16.58
N TYR A 237 15.42 12.80 -16.15
CA TYR A 237 14.45 13.64 -15.45
C TYR A 237 14.15 13.22 -14.02
N GLN A 238 14.64 12.07 -13.56
CA GLN A 238 14.31 11.52 -12.24
C GLN A 238 14.59 12.52 -11.11
N LEU A 239 15.72 13.18 -11.14
CA LEU A 239 16.19 14.02 -10.04
C LEU A 239 15.93 15.53 -10.25
N SER A 240 15.55 15.92 -11.45
CA SER A 240 15.36 17.34 -11.84
C SER A 240 13.92 17.69 -12.23
N GLY A 241 13.08 16.66 -12.44
CA GLY A 241 11.76 16.82 -13.02
C GLY A 241 11.78 16.98 -14.54
N VAL A 242 10.63 16.76 -15.16
CA VAL A 242 10.43 16.95 -16.60
C VAL A 242 10.23 18.44 -16.88
N PRO A 243 10.99 19.06 -17.80
CA PRO A 243 10.79 20.46 -18.18
C PRO A 243 9.36 20.68 -18.67
N ARG A 244 8.74 21.76 -18.23
CA ARG A 244 7.45 22.21 -18.79
C ARG A 244 7.71 22.94 -20.10
N ALA A 245 6.97 22.58 -21.15
CA ALA A 245 6.98 23.26 -22.43
C ALA A 245 6.28 24.62 -22.33
#